data_f4e3a42246bb0f061b60cc4e435a8cee
#
_entry.id   f4e3a42246bb0f061b60cc4e435a8cee
#
_cell.length_a   1.000
_cell.length_b   1.000
_cell.length_c   1.000
_cell.angle_alpha   90.00
_cell.angle_beta   90.00
_cell.angle_gamma   90.00
#
_symmetry.space_group_name_H-M   'P 1'
#
loop_
_entity.id
_entity.type
_entity.pdbx_description
1 polymer ?
#
loop_
_entity_poly.entity_id
_entity_poly.type
_entity_poly.pdbx_seq_one_letter_code
_entity_poly.pdbx_strand_id
1 'polypeptide(L)'
;MPMFPEKPGPIGVFDSGYGGLTILHGIRQLLPQYDYIYLGDNARAPYGTRSFDVVYQFTRQAVMKLFELGCHLVILGCNTASAKALRSIQRNDLPNLDPSRRVLGVIRPTAEIIGTLTKNNHVGLLATEGTVKSHSYDLEIKKLWPEIKVTGVACPFWVPLVEYNEADSPGADYFVKKRIDELMLHDPNIDTIILGCTHYPILMPKIVKYVRPGVRIVPQGEYVAGSLQDYLRRHTDMEHQLTQGGSCRYLTTENPERFKESAQIFLHEKVEVEHVEL
;
A
#
# COMPACT_ATOMS: atom_id res chain seq x y z
N MET A 1 -15.14 30.36 -0.33
CA MET A 1 -15.49 29.21 -1.19
C MET A 1 -14.73 28.00 -0.62
N PRO A 2 -15.36 26.82 -0.57
CA PRO A 2 -14.65 25.62 -0.14
C PRO A 2 -13.46 25.35 -1.07
N MET A 3 -12.35 24.88 -0.48
CA MET A 3 -11.10 24.63 -1.21
C MET A 3 -11.24 23.42 -2.18
N PHE A 4 -12.15 22.50 -1.89
CA PHE A 4 -12.38 21.28 -2.65
C PHE A 4 -13.85 21.06 -2.97
N PRO A 5 -14.21 20.21 -3.98
CA PRO A 5 -15.59 19.87 -4.29
C PRO A 5 -16.32 19.25 -3.08
N GLU A 6 -17.55 19.68 -2.83
CA GLU A 6 -18.40 19.20 -1.72
C GLU A 6 -19.32 18.05 -2.12
N LYS A 7 -19.54 17.86 -3.43
CA LYS A 7 -20.40 16.79 -3.94
C LYS A 7 -19.76 15.42 -3.69
N PRO A 8 -20.54 14.36 -3.47
CA PRO A 8 -20.00 13.01 -3.38
C PRO A 8 -19.06 12.68 -4.54
N GLY A 9 -18.02 11.94 -4.25
CA GLY A 9 -16.96 11.64 -5.21
C GLY A 9 -16.38 10.24 -5.05
N PRO A 10 -15.42 9.84 -5.91
CA PRO A 10 -14.82 8.52 -5.88
C PRO A 10 -13.87 8.34 -4.69
N ILE A 11 -13.56 7.09 -4.36
CA ILE A 11 -12.47 6.75 -3.43
C ILE A 11 -11.15 6.93 -4.17
N GLY A 12 -10.25 7.77 -3.62
CA GLY A 12 -8.90 7.91 -4.12
C GLY A 12 -7.99 6.77 -3.61
N VAL A 13 -7.19 6.18 -4.49
CA VAL A 13 -6.14 5.22 -4.11
C VAL A 13 -4.82 5.73 -4.67
N PHE A 14 -3.90 6.05 -3.79
CA PHE A 14 -2.57 6.58 -4.14
C PHE A 14 -1.49 5.54 -3.91
N ASP A 15 -0.58 5.43 -4.87
CA ASP A 15 0.68 4.70 -4.72
C ASP A 15 1.85 5.49 -5.36
N SER A 16 3.06 5.20 -4.93
CA SER A 16 4.27 5.78 -5.51
C SER A 16 4.59 5.29 -6.93
N GLY A 17 3.88 4.26 -7.41
CA GLY A 17 4.13 3.63 -8.70
C GLY A 17 2.99 2.71 -9.14
N TYR A 18 3.34 1.47 -9.44
CA TYR A 18 2.40 0.46 -9.95
C TYR A 18 1.88 -0.48 -8.86
N GLY A 19 2.66 -0.70 -7.80
CA GLY A 19 2.39 -1.74 -6.81
C GLY A 19 1.04 -1.61 -6.12
N GLY A 20 0.57 -0.38 -5.88
CA GLY A 20 -0.74 -0.12 -5.28
C GLY A 20 -1.93 -0.64 -6.07
N LEU A 21 -1.73 -1.04 -7.33
CA LEU A 21 -2.74 -1.74 -8.12
C LEU A 21 -3.14 -3.07 -7.47
N THR A 22 -2.24 -3.75 -6.75
CA THR A 22 -2.58 -4.96 -5.97
C THR A 22 -3.55 -4.65 -4.83
N ILE A 23 -3.41 -3.49 -4.19
CA ILE A 23 -4.31 -3.01 -3.15
C ILE A 23 -5.66 -2.62 -3.76
N LEU A 24 -5.65 -1.82 -4.83
CA LEU A 24 -6.85 -1.44 -5.57
C LEU A 24 -7.62 -2.67 -6.05
N HIS A 25 -6.94 -3.68 -6.59
CA HIS A 25 -7.55 -4.92 -7.03
C HIS A 25 -8.33 -5.60 -5.89
N GLY A 26 -7.69 -5.80 -4.73
CA GLY A 26 -8.37 -6.37 -3.55
C GLY A 26 -9.56 -5.53 -3.08
N ILE A 27 -9.43 -4.20 -3.08
CA ILE A 27 -10.54 -3.31 -2.73
C ILE A 27 -11.69 -3.44 -3.71
N ARG A 28 -11.44 -3.39 -5.03
CA ARG A 28 -12.49 -3.49 -6.06
C ARG A 28 -13.18 -4.87 -6.09
N GLN A 29 -12.47 -5.92 -5.75
CA GLN A 29 -13.08 -7.26 -5.62
C GLN A 29 -14.13 -7.31 -4.49
N LEU A 30 -13.86 -6.68 -3.36
CA LEU A 30 -14.76 -6.71 -2.19
C LEU A 30 -15.81 -5.60 -2.22
N LEU A 31 -15.49 -4.46 -2.81
CA LEU A 31 -16.29 -3.23 -2.84
C LEU A 31 -16.49 -2.74 -4.29
N PRO A 32 -17.04 -3.58 -5.19
CA PRO A 32 -17.14 -3.25 -6.62
C PRO A 32 -18.15 -2.13 -6.94
N GLN A 33 -19.00 -1.77 -6.00
CA GLN A 33 -20.05 -0.77 -6.20
C GLN A 33 -19.54 0.67 -6.22
N TYR A 34 -18.40 0.99 -5.58
CA TYR A 34 -17.87 2.34 -5.51
C TYR A 34 -17.09 2.74 -6.77
N ASP A 35 -17.03 4.05 -7.02
CA ASP A 35 -16.13 4.62 -8.02
C ASP A 35 -14.75 4.88 -7.41
N TYR A 36 -13.72 4.73 -8.25
CA TYR A 36 -12.33 4.86 -7.82
C TYR A 36 -11.53 5.78 -8.73
N ILE A 37 -10.57 6.49 -8.16
CA ILE A 37 -9.44 7.09 -8.86
C ILE A 37 -8.15 6.50 -8.31
N TYR A 38 -7.41 5.79 -9.16
CA TYR A 38 -6.04 5.40 -8.86
C TYR A 38 -5.09 6.48 -9.33
N LEU A 39 -4.14 6.87 -8.49
CA LEU A 39 -3.06 7.82 -8.81
C LEU A 39 -1.71 7.19 -8.50
N GLY A 40 -0.93 6.89 -9.55
CA GLY A 40 0.45 6.42 -9.46
C GLY A 40 1.43 7.55 -9.71
N ASP A 41 2.31 7.83 -8.73
CA ASP A 41 3.37 8.85 -8.87
C ASP A 41 4.64 8.25 -9.49
N ASN A 42 4.49 7.67 -10.68
CA ASN A 42 5.51 6.89 -11.37
C ASN A 42 6.74 7.71 -11.76
N ALA A 43 6.57 8.99 -12.12
CA ALA A 43 7.68 9.88 -12.49
C ALA A 43 8.67 10.12 -11.34
N ARG A 44 8.22 9.98 -10.08
CA ARG A 44 9.06 10.21 -8.89
C ARG A 44 9.39 8.94 -8.10
N ALA A 45 8.93 7.78 -8.59
CA ALA A 45 9.28 6.47 -8.04
C ALA A 45 10.81 6.20 -8.14
N PRO A 46 11.37 5.33 -7.26
CA PRO A 46 10.75 4.70 -6.10
C PRO A 46 10.80 5.58 -4.83
N TYR A 47 9.84 5.42 -3.92
CA TYR A 47 9.82 6.12 -2.63
C TYR A 47 10.64 5.40 -1.54
N GLY A 48 10.91 4.13 -1.71
CA GLY A 48 11.48 3.26 -0.69
C GLY A 48 12.83 3.71 -0.12
N THR A 49 13.62 4.44 -0.90
CA THR A 49 14.95 4.97 -0.55
C THR A 49 14.97 6.47 -0.26
N ARG A 50 13.85 7.18 -0.47
CA ARG A 50 13.75 8.63 -0.27
C ARG A 50 13.72 9.00 1.22
N SER A 51 14.14 10.24 1.54
CA SER A 51 14.03 10.79 2.89
C SER A 51 12.57 10.90 3.34
N PHE A 52 12.37 11.10 4.64
CA PHE A 52 11.04 11.29 5.22
C PHE A 52 10.33 12.50 4.60
N ASP A 53 11.01 13.64 4.54
CA ASP A 53 10.45 14.91 4.06
C ASP A 53 10.05 14.84 2.58
N VAL A 54 10.88 14.22 1.74
CA VAL A 54 10.59 14.05 0.31
C VAL A 54 9.34 13.19 0.12
N VAL A 55 9.24 12.04 0.82
CA VAL A 55 8.06 11.18 0.74
C VAL A 55 6.81 11.89 1.25
N TYR A 56 6.92 12.64 2.36
CA TYR A 56 5.81 13.43 2.88
C TYR A 56 5.32 14.46 1.85
N GLN A 57 6.22 15.26 1.28
CA GLN A 57 5.85 16.30 0.30
C GLN A 57 5.19 15.69 -0.93
N PHE A 58 5.75 14.64 -1.51
CA PHE A 58 5.19 13.99 -2.70
C PHE A 58 3.83 13.36 -2.40
N THR A 59 3.69 12.65 -1.28
CA THR A 59 2.42 12.06 -0.87
C THR A 59 1.36 13.14 -0.62
N ARG A 60 1.74 14.25 0.04
CA ARG A 60 0.85 15.37 0.29
C ARG A 60 0.32 15.98 -1.01
N GLN A 61 1.19 16.22 -2.00
CA GLN A 61 0.78 16.74 -3.32
C GLN A 61 -0.23 15.80 -4.00
N ALA A 62 0.02 14.49 -3.97
CA ALA A 62 -0.88 13.51 -4.55
C ALA A 62 -2.24 13.45 -3.83
N VAL A 63 -2.25 13.53 -2.49
CA VAL A 63 -3.49 13.60 -1.71
C VAL A 63 -4.28 14.85 -2.03
N MET A 64 -3.63 16.01 -2.14
CA MET A 64 -4.25 17.27 -2.54
C MET A 64 -4.89 17.16 -3.93
N LYS A 65 -4.17 16.59 -4.90
CA LYS A 65 -4.69 16.36 -6.25
C LYS A 65 -5.94 15.47 -6.23
N LEU A 66 -5.94 14.38 -5.46
CA LEU A 66 -7.11 13.52 -5.32
C LEU A 66 -8.30 14.26 -4.68
N PHE A 67 -8.04 15.15 -3.72
CA PHE A 67 -9.07 16.00 -3.14
C PHE A 67 -9.65 17.00 -4.15
N GLU A 68 -8.80 17.61 -4.99
CA GLU A 68 -9.21 18.49 -6.10
C GLU A 68 -10.09 17.75 -7.12
N LEU A 69 -9.81 16.46 -7.35
CA LEU A 69 -10.60 15.58 -8.21
C LEU A 69 -11.89 15.07 -7.55
N GLY A 70 -12.21 15.53 -6.34
CA GLY A 70 -13.46 15.24 -5.64
C GLY A 70 -13.42 14.05 -4.68
N CYS A 71 -12.27 13.39 -4.46
CA CYS A 71 -12.18 12.31 -3.49
C CYS A 71 -12.36 12.84 -2.07
N HIS A 72 -13.30 12.32 -1.30
CA HIS A 72 -13.47 12.61 0.14
C HIS A 72 -12.65 11.66 1.00
N LEU A 73 -12.38 10.48 0.49
CA LEU A 73 -11.59 9.42 1.13
C LEU A 73 -10.43 9.02 0.22
N VAL A 74 -9.21 9.07 0.76
CA VAL A 74 -7.99 8.65 0.06
C VAL A 74 -7.31 7.51 0.83
N ILE A 75 -6.98 6.44 0.12
CA ILE A 75 -6.21 5.30 0.63
C ILE A 75 -4.77 5.42 0.13
N LEU A 76 -3.81 5.50 1.06
CA LEU A 76 -2.40 5.38 0.71
C LEU A 76 -2.06 3.90 0.53
N GLY A 77 -2.14 3.40 -0.71
CA GLY A 77 -1.79 2.03 -1.08
C GLY A 77 -0.30 1.72 -0.85
N CYS A 78 0.57 2.73 -1.00
CA CYS A 78 2.01 2.61 -0.77
C CYS A 78 2.36 2.46 0.72
N ASN A 79 3.08 1.38 1.06
CA ASN A 79 3.58 1.16 2.43
C ASN A 79 4.56 2.24 2.87
N THR A 80 5.47 2.67 2.00
CA THR A 80 6.44 3.73 2.32
C THR A 80 5.74 5.08 2.56
N ALA A 81 4.75 5.42 1.75
CA ALA A 81 3.94 6.63 1.95
C ALA A 81 3.12 6.54 3.24
N SER A 82 2.48 5.40 3.51
CA SER A 82 1.76 5.15 4.77
C SER A 82 2.66 5.28 5.99
N ALA A 83 3.90 4.77 5.90
CA ALA A 83 4.86 4.81 6.99
C ALA A 83 5.41 6.22 7.28
N LYS A 84 5.66 6.99 6.22
CA LYS A 84 6.39 8.26 6.33
C LYS A 84 5.52 9.51 6.25
N ALA A 85 4.35 9.46 5.60
CA ALA A 85 3.54 10.65 5.34
C ALA A 85 2.20 10.68 6.07
N LEU A 86 1.54 9.52 6.23
CA LEU A 86 0.16 9.45 6.70
C LEU A 86 -0.10 10.23 8.01
N ARG A 87 0.73 10.01 9.02
CA ARG A 87 0.53 10.63 10.33
C ARG A 87 0.67 12.16 10.28
N SER A 88 1.62 12.66 9.48
CA SER A 88 1.83 14.09 9.29
C SER A 88 0.64 14.72 8.55
N ILE A 89 0.16 14.06 7.48
CA ILE A 89 -1.02 14.52 6.74
C ILE A 89 -2.25 14.57 7.66
N GLN A 90 -2.50 13.49 8.42
CA GLN A 90 -3.66 13.41 9.32
C GLN A 90 -3.64 14.45 10.45
N ARG A 91 -2.47 14.75 11.00
CA ARG A 91 -2.35 15.63 12.18
C ARG A 91 -2.15 17.10 11.83
N ASN A 92 -1.41 17.37 10.77
CA ASN A 92 -0.94 18.72 10.45
C ASN A 92 -1.68 19.32 9.27
N ASP A 93 -2.04 18.52 8.25
CA ASP A 93 -2.65 19.04 7.02
C ASP A 93 -4.18 19.00 7.09
N LEU A 94 -4.79 17.83 7.31
CA LEU A 94 -6.25 17.67 7.25
C LEU A 94 -7.03 18.65 8.12
N PRO A 95 -6.64 18.93 9.39
CA PRO A 95 -7.39 19.88 10.23
C PRO A 95 -7.45 21.30 9.67
N ASN A 96 -6.44 21.69 8.88
CA ASN A 96 -6.31 23.02 8.28
C ASN A 96 -6.84 23.09 6.84
N LEU A 97 -6.96 21.96 6.15
CA LEU A 97 -7.41 21.88 4.76
C LEU A 97 -8.91 21.62 4.67
N ASP A 98 -9.34 20.49 5.16
CA ASP A 98 -10.74 20.07 5.20
C ASP A 98 -10.89 18.92 6.21
N PRO A 99 -11.39 19.19 7.42
CA PRO A 99 -11.53 18.19 8.47
C PRO A 99 -12.61 17.14 8.19
N SER A 100 -13.44 17.30 7.15
CA SER A 100 -14.41 16.29 6.72
C SER A 100 -13.77 15.17 5.90
N ARG A 101 -12.62 15.42 5.27
CA ARG A 101 -11.92 14.43 4.44
C ARG A 101 -11.09 13.47 5.27
N ARG A 102 -10.80 12.32 4.68
CA ARG A 102 -10.04 11.26 5.35
C ARG A 102 -8.93 10.74 4.45
N VAL A 103 -7.79 10.44 5.10
CA VAL A 103 -6.68 9.71 4.49
C VAL A 103 -6.39 8.51 5.36
N LEU A 104 -6.42 7.31 4.79
CA LEU A 104 -6.14 6.05 5.46
C LEU A 104 -4.91 5.40 4.83
N GLY A 105 -4.25 4.52 5.56
CA GLY A 105 -3.06 3.81 5.07
C GLY A 105 -3.19 2.30 5.21
N VAL A 106 -2.27 1.56 4.59
CA VAL A 106 -2.32 0.09 4.51
C VAL A 106 -1.64 -0.63 5.70
N ILE A 107 -0.91 0.10 6.56
CA ILE A 107 -0.20 -0.51 7.69
C ILE A 107 -1.18 -0.92 8.79
N ARG A 108 -2.09 -0.02 9.17
CA ARG A 108 -3.03 -0.24 10.26
C ARG A 108 -3.93 -1.46 10.07
N PRO A 109 -4.54 -1.71 8.90
CA PRO A 109 -5.32 -2.92 8.64
C PRO A 109 -4.53 -4.21 8.90
N THR A 110 -3.27 -4.26 8.46
CA THR A 110 -2.40 -5.41 8.71
C THR A 110 -2.07 -5.57 10.20
N ALA A 111 -1.80 -4.46 10.90
CA ALA A 111 -1.53 -4.48 12.32
C ALA A 111 -2.73 -4.97 13.15
N GLU A 112 -3.94 -4.67 12.73
CA GLU A 112 -5.18 -5.08 13.43
C GLU A 112 -5.40 -6.59 13.41
N ILE A 113 -5.01 -7.27 12.33
CA ILE A 113 -5.29 -8.71 12.20
C ILE A 113 -4.11 -9.61 12.56
N ILE A 114 -2.88 -9.08 12.60
CA ILE A 114 -1.68 -9.91 12.68
C ILE A 114 -1.63 -10.81 13.92
N GLY A 115 -2.14 -10.34 15.05
CA GLY A 115 -2.22 -11.13 16.28
C GLY A 115 -3.15 -12.32 16.19
N THR A 116 -4.13 -12.30 15.27
CA THR A 116 -4.99 -13.45 15.01
C THR A 116 -4.36 -14.46 14.04
N LEU A 117 -3.29 -14.07 13.35
CA LEU A 117 -2.64 -14.88 12.32
C LEU A 117 -1.40 -15.60 12.83
N THR A 118 -0.62 -14.97 13.70
CA THR A 118 0.54 -15.59 14.37
C THR A 118 0.08 -16.53 15.49
N LYS A 119 0.83 -17.59 15.73
CA LYS A 119 0.57 -18.58 16.80
C LYS A 119 1.54 -18.45 17.97
N ASN A 120 2.71 -17.86 17.73
CA ASN A 120 3.79 -17.78 18.71
C ASN A 120 4.31 -16.36 18.94
N ASN A 121 3.66 -15.34 18.37
CA ASN A 121 4.00 -13.92 18.51
C ASN A 121 5.35 -13.52 17.86
N HIS A 122 5.89 -14.31 16.92
CA HIS A 122 7.07 -13.99 16.15
C HIS A 122 6.70 -13.68 14.70
N VAL A 123 6.75 -12.40 14.33
CA VAL A 123 6.31 -11.90 13.02
C VAL A 123 7.50 -11.34 12.24
N GLY A 124 7.70 -11.82 11.02
CA GLY A 124 8.64 -11.28 10.07
C GLY A 124 8.01 -10.14 9.25
N LEU A 125 8.79 -9.14 8.90
CA LEU A 125 8.42 -8.06 7.99
C LEU A 125 9.43 -7.99 6.85
N LEU A 126 8.98 -8.27 5.63
CA LEU A 126 9.73 -8.01 4.40
C LEU A 126 9.19 -6.73 3.78
N ALA A 127 10.00 -5.69 3.65
CA ALA A 127 9.54 -4.38 3.20
C ALA A 127 10.66 -3.57 2.52
N THR A 128 10.32 -2.37 2.03
CA THR A 128 11.35 -1.43 1.56
C THR A 128 12.20 -0.92 2.73
N GLU A 129 13.39 -0.43 2.43
CA GLU A 129 14.29 0.16 3.43
C GLU A 129 13.60 1.27 4.23
N GLY A 130 12.86 2.15 3.54
CA GLY A 130 12.13 3.24 4.18
C GLY A 130 11.04 2.77 5.12
N THR A 131 10.33 1.71 4.79
CA THR A 131 9.29 1.12 5.64
C THR A 131 9.91 0.46 6.87
N VAL A 132 10.96 -0.35 6.71
CA VAL A 132 11.65 -0.99 7.85
C VAL A 132 12.23 0.05 8.80
N LYS A 133 13.00 1.03 8.28
CA LYS A 133 13.61 2.10 9.10
C LYS A 133 12.61 3.01 9.79
N SER A 134 11.39 3.11 9.32
CA SER A 134 10.35 3.93 9.95
C SER A 134 9.82 3.35 11.26
N HIS A 135 10.02 2.06 11.49
CA HIS A 135 9.42 1.29 12.60
C HIS A 135 7.89 1.39 12.70
N SER A 136 7.21 1.80 11.62
CA SER A 136 5.76 2.04 11.65
C SER A 136 4.97 0.76 11.92
N TYR A 137 5.40 -0.39 11.40
CA TYR A 137 4.79 -1.69 11.71
C TYR A 137 4.97 -2.06 13.18
N ASP A 138 6.20 -1.94 13.70
CA ASP A 138 6.50 -2.22 15.10
C ASP A 138 5.61 -1.37 16.02
N LEU A 139 5.51 -0.07 15.75
CA LEU A 139 4.72 0.86 16.54
C LEU A 139 3.21 0.57 16.48
N GLU A 140 2.66 0.27 15.29
CA GLU A 140 1.23 0.00 15.17
C GLU A 140 0.84 -1.38 15.72
N ILE A 141 1.67 -2.41 15.48
CA ILE A 141 1.44 -3.75 16.02
C ILE A 141 1.53 -3.73 17.55
N LYS A 142 2.57 -3.09 18.12
CA LYS A 142 2.77 -3.04 19.57
C LYS A 142 1.63 -2.35 20.33
N LYS A 143 0.92 -1.42 19.70
CA LYS A 143 -0.27 -0.78 20.33
C LYS A 143 -1.42 -1.75 20.53
N LEU A 144 -1.55 -2.77 19.70
CA LEU A 144 -2.66 -3.72 19.68
C LEU A 144 -2.27 -5.06 20.30
N TRP A 145 -1.03 -5.46 20.09
CA TRP A 145 -0.46 -6.75 20.43
C TRP A 145 0.93 -6.54 21.05
N PRO A 146 1.02 -6.09 22.31
CA PRO A 146 2.28 -5.72 22.96
C PRO A 146 3.31 -6.86 23.03
N GLU A 147 2.83 -8.11 23.02
CA GLU A 147 3.64 -9.33 23.08
C GLU A 147 4.25 -9.75 21.75
N ILE A 148 3.77 -9.19 20.62
CA ILE A 148 4.30 -9.56 19.30
C ILE A 148 5.67 -8.92 19.08
N LYS A 149 6.63 -9.77 18.75
CA LYS A 149 7.96 -9.38 18.29
C LYS A 149 7.95 -9.28 16.78
N VAL A 150 8.27 -8.10 16.24
CA VAL A 150 8.43 -7.88 14.80
C VAL A 150 9.91 -7.87 14.44
N THR A 151 10.30 -8.68 13.46
CA THR A 151 11.66 -8.70 12.91
C THR A 151 11.62 -8.26 11.45
N GLY A 152 12.19 -7.09 11.14
CA GLY A 152 12.14 -6.48 9.81
C GLY A 152 13.42 -6.71 9.01
N VAL A 153 13.27 -7.05 7.71
CA VAL A 153 14.37 -7.10 6.74
C VAL A 153 14.00 -6.26 5.51
N ALA A 154 14.91 -5.38 5.11
CA ALA A 154 14.77 -4.56 3.92
C ALA A 154 15.09 -5.35 2.65
N CYS A 155 14.25 -5.21 1.62
CA CYS A 155 14.35 -5.92 0.35
C CYS A 155 14.51 -4.93 -0.82
N PRO A 156 15.67 -4.23 -0.95
CA PRO A 156 15.84 -3.11 -1.87
C PRO A 156 15.72 -3.50 -3.36
N PHE A 157 16.01 -4.75 -3.71
CA PHE A 157 15.96 -5.21 -5.11
C PHE A 157 14.61 -5.79 -5.53
N TRP A 158 13.68 -6.04 -4.62
CA TRP A 158 12.43 -6.72 -4.96
C TRP A 158 11.49 -5.86 -5.79
N VAL A 159 11.43 -4.54 -5.54
CA VAL A 159 10.66 -3.62 -6.38
C VAL A 159 11.23 -3.56 -7.81
N PRO A 160 12.54 -3.31 -8.03
CA PRO A 160 13.13 -3.38 -9.37
C PRO A 160 12.88 -4.71 -10.09
N LEU A 161 13.01 -5.85 -9.43
CA LEU A 161 12.74 -7.15 -10.05
C LEU A 161 11.32 -7.24 -10.63
N VAL A 162 10.33 -6.70 -9.93
CA VAL A 162 8.95 -6.68 -10.40
C VAL A 162 8.76 -5.67 -11.54
N GLU A 163 9.23 -4.44 -11.37
CA GLU A 163 9.02 -3.36 -12.34
C GLU A 163 9.74 -3.56 -13.67
N TYR A 164 10.86 -4.29 -13.66
CA TYR A 164 11.59 -4.68 -14.88
C TYR A 164 11.19 -6.06 -15.42
N ASN A 165 10.07 -6.63 -14.94
CA ASN A 165 9.55 -7.93 -15.36
C ASN A 165 10.55 -9.09 -15.18
N GLU A 166 11.38 -9.01 -14.14
CA GLU A 166 12.39 -10.01 -13.76
C GLU A 166 11.94 -10.92 -12.61
N ALA A 167 10.66 -10.86 -12.24
CA ALA A 167 10.12 -11.62 -11.10
C ALA A 167 10.33 -13.14 -11.23
N ASP A 168 10.33 -13.67 -12.45
CA ASP A 168 10.53 -15.10 -12.74
C ASP A 168 11.99 -15.48 -13.02
N SER A 169 12.90 -14.51 -13.12
CA SER A 169 14.30 -14.74 -13.44
C SER A 169 15.06 -15.53 -12.36
N PRO A 170 16.20 -16.18 -12.72
CA PRO A 170 17.11 -16.76 -11.72
C PRO A 170 17.70 -15.71 -10.75
N GLY A 171 17.81 -14.44 -11.18
CA GLY A 171 18.22 -13.33 -10.34
C GLY A 171 17.21 -13.09 -9.21
N ALA A 172 15.92 -13.20 -9.48
CA ALA A 172 14.88 -13.10 -8.46
C ALA A 172 15.00 -14.23 -7.43
N ASP A 173 15.29 -15.47 -7.83
CA ASP A 173 15.52 -16.58 -6.90
C ASP A 173 16.65 -16.24 -5.91
N TYR A 174 17.76 -15.68 -6.38
CA TYR A 174 18.87 -15.31 -5.51
C TYR A 174 18.48 -14.20 -4.50
N PHE A 175 17.89 -13.10 -4.98
CA PHE A 175 17.57 -11.99 -4.11
C PHE A 175 16.42 -12.30 -3.14
N VAL A 176 15.42 -13.08 -3.56
CA VAL A 176 14.31 -13.49 -2.69
C VAL A 176 14.85 -14.43 -1.61
N LYS A 177 15.58 -15.48 -1.99
CA LYS A 177 16.17 -16.42 -1.03
C LYS A 177 17.05 -15.73 -0.01
N LYS A 178 17.95 -14.83 -0.46
CA LYS A 178 18.87 -14.09 0.41
C LYS A 178 18.13 -13.34 1.54
N ARG A 179 17.01 -12.68 1.23
CA ARG A 179 16.28 -11.90 2.23
C ARG A 179 15.43 -12.76 3.16
N ILE A 180 14.91 -13.87 2.66
CA ILE A 180 14.21 -14.85 3.50
C ILE A 180 15.19 -15.52 4.46
N ASP A 181 16.36 -15.97 3.97
CA ASP A 181 17.41 -16.57 4.83
C ASP A 181 17.86 -15.58 5.92
N GLU A 182 18.07 -14.32 5.56
CA GLU A 182 18.45 -13.26 6.53
C GLU A 182 17.36 -13.06 7.58
N LEU A 183 16.09 -13.01 7.18
CA LEU A 183 14.96 -12.86 8.10
C LEU A 183 14.89 -14.04 9.09
N MET A 184 15.03 -15.26 8.60
CA MET A 184 15.00 -16.48 9.41
C MET A 184 16.24 -16.66 10.29
N LEU A 185 17.38 -16.07 9.88
CA LEU A 185 18.58 -16.02 10.71
C LEU A 185 18.43 -15.05 11.89
N HIS A 186 17.79 -13.88 11.66
CA HIS A 186 17.52 -12.91 12.72
C HIS A 186 16.50 -13.40 13.74
N ASP A 187 15.50 -14.17 13.31
CA ASP A 187 14.53 -14.79 14.19
C ASP A 187 14.02 -16.13 13.64
N PRO A 188 14.59 -17.25 14.13
CA PRO A 188 14.21 -18.58 13.67
C PRO A 188 12.80 -19.02 14.13
N ASN A 189 12.14 -18.27 15.01
CA ASN A 189 10.82 -18.59 15.52
C ASN A 189 9.68 -17.96 14.70
N ILE A 190 9.98 -17.15 13.69
CA ILE A 190 8.96 -16.52 12.84
C ILE A 190 8.02 -17.58 12.28
N ASP A 191 6.72 -17.40 12.55
CA ASP A 191 5.63 -18.23 12.01
C ASP A 191 4.72 -17.48 11.02
N THR A 192 4.86 -16.15 10.95
CA THR A 192 4.06 -15.31 10.09
C THR A 192 4.93 -14.21 9.48
N ILE A 193 4.82 -13.98 8.16
CA ILE A 193 5.58 -12.97 7.42
C ILE A 193 4.62 -11.99 6.76
N ILE A 194 4.78 -10.69 7.06
CA ILE A 194 4.08 -9.59 6.41
C ILE A 194 4.85 -9.19 5.15
N LEU A 195 4.16 -9.10 4.01
CA LEU A 195 4.67 -8.47 2.80
C LEU A 195 4.37 -6.97 2.84
N GLY A 196 5.28 -6.20 3.45
CA GLY A 196 5.14 -4.75 3.67
C GLY A 196 5.51 -3.90 2.46
N CYS A 197 5.23 -4.38 1.26
CA CYS A 197 5.34 -3.66 0.00
C CYS A 197 4.34 -4.21 -1.01
N THR A 198 3.69 -3.33 -1.73
CA THR A 198 2.63 -3.63 -2.70
C THR A 198 3.10 -4.42 -3.92
N HIS A 199 4.39 -4.40 -4.24
CA HIS A 199 4.99 -5.17 -5.32
C HIS A 199 5.21 -6.65 -4.96
N TYR A 200 5.39 -6.96 -3.68
CA TYR A 200 5.88 -8.29 -3.26
C TYR A 200 4.91 -9.45 -3.52
N PRO A 201 3.58 -9.26 -3.60
CA PRO A 201 2.67 -10.33 -4.02
C PRO A 201 3.00 -10.91 -5.41
N ILE A 202 3.61 -10.15 -6.32
CA ILE A 202 4.06 -10.65 -7.64
C ILE A 202 5.20 -11.67 -7.49
N LEU A 203 6.03 -11.55 -6.45
CA LEU A 203 7.10 -12.50 -6.12
C LEU A 203 6.61 -13.70 -5.30
N MET A 204 5.30 -13.84 -5.05
CA MET A 204 4.74 -14.90 -4.19
C MET A 204 5.24 -16.31 -4.56
N PRO A 205 5.32 -16.74 -5.83
CA PRO A 205 5.83 -18.07 -6.17
C PRO A 205 7.26 -18.31 -5.68
N LYS A 206 8.12 -17.28 -5.76
CA LYS A 206 9.50 -17.34 -5.26
C LYS A 206 9.55 -17.30 -3.72
N ILE A 207 8.71 -16.46 -3.09
CA ILE A 207 8.66 -16.35 -1.63
C ILE A 207 8.23 -17.69 -1.02
N VAL A 208 7.16 -18.29 -1.52
CA VAL A 208 6.67 -19.60 -1.05
C VAL A 208 7.73 -20.70 -1.20
N LYS A 209 8.51 -20.66 -2.30
CA LYS A 209 9.57 -21.63 -2.58
C LYS A 209 10.65 -21.65 -1.49
N TYR A 210 10.98 -20.47 -0.90
CA TYR A 210 12.10 -20.33 0.03
C TYR A 210 11.68 -20.18 1.50
N VAL A 211 10.44 -19.86 1.75
CA VAL A 211 9.88 -19.85 3.11
C VAL A 211 9.66 -21.28 3.58
N ARG A 212 10.07 -21.60 4.80
CA ARG A 212 9.91 -22.94 5.36
C ARG A 212 8.42 -23.31 5.51
N PRO A 213 8.06 -24.60 5.39
CA PRO A 213 6.69 -25.06 5.60
C PRO A 213 6.12 -24.63 6.96
N GLY A 214 4.85 -24.25 6.97
CA GLY A 214 4.13 -23.84 8.18
C GLY A 214 4.22 -22.36 8.52
N VAL A 215 5.09 -21.58 7.89
CA VAL A 215 5.11 -20.11 8.02
C VAL A 215 4.03 -19.50 7.14
N ARG A 216 3.16 -18.67 7.71
CA ARG A 216 2.11 -17.95 7.00
C ARG A 216 2.68 -16.73 6.31
N ILE A 217 2.32 -16.50 5.06
CA ILE A 217 2.64 -15.28 4.31
C ILE A 217 1.37 -14.42 4.22
N VAL A 218 1.50 -13.13 4.54
CA VAL A 218 0.38 -12.19 4.64
C VAL A 218 0.55 -11.08 3.58
N PRO A 219 -0.05 -11.23 2.39
CA PRO A 219 -0.24 -10.13 1.45
C PRO A 219 -1.33 -9.19 1.99
N GLN A 220 -1.32 -7.91 1.59
CA GLN A 220 -2.15 -6.91 2.25
C GLN A 220 -3.52 -6.67 1.62
N GLY A 221 -3.69 -6.95 0.32
CA GLY A 221 -4.84 -6.51 -0.46
C GLY A 221 -6.20 -6.84 0.17
N GLU A 222 -6.41 -8.09 0.54
CA GLU A 222 -7.67 -8.57 1.14
C GLU A 222 -7.93 -7.94 2.52
N TYR A 223 -6.91 -7.81 3.35
CA TYR A 223 -7.04 -7.24 4.69
C TYR A 223 -7.33 -5.74 4.65
N VAL A 224 -6.71 -5.03 3.72
CA VAL A 224 -6.99 -3.60 3.49
C VAL A 224 -8.43 -3.43 2.99
N ALA A 225 -8.88 -4.28 2.08
CA ALA A 225 -10.25 -4.25 1.56
C ALA A 225 -11.28 -4.52 2.67
N GLY A 226 -11.06 -5.56 3.49
CA GLY A 226 -11.93 -5.87 4.62
C GLY A 226 -11.98 -4.76 5.68
N SER A 227 -10.83 -4.17 6.00
CA SER A 227 -10.76 -3.03 6.93
C SER A 227 -11.47 -1.79 6.38
N LEU A 228 -11.36 -1.51 5.07
CA LEU A 228 -12.08 -0.43 4.43
C LEU A 228 -13.60 -0.66 4.47
N GLN A 229 -14.05 -1.88 4.19
CA GLN A 229 -15.48 -2.25 4.28
C GLN A 229 -16.02 -2.00 5.69
N ASP A 230 -15.30 -2.45 6.72
CA ASP A 230 -15.69 -2.23 8.11
C ASP A 230 -15.64 -0.75 8.50
N TYR A 231 -14.64 -0.01 7.99
CA TYR A 231 -14.57 1.44 8.19
C TYR A 231 -15.81 2.14 7.64
N LEU A 232 -16.19 1.89 6.40
CA LEU A 232 -17.35 2.53 5.76
C LEU A 232 -18.65 2.16 6.49
N ARG A 233 -18.80 0.91 6.91
CA ARG A 233 -19.96 0.46 7.70
C ARG A 233 -20.13 1.23 9.02
N ARG A 234 -19.02 1.62 9.66
CA ARG A 234 -19.01 2.37 10.92
C ARG A 234 -19.06 3.90 10.74
N HIS A 235 -18.75 4.41 9.53
CA HIS A 235 -18.69 5.84 9.23
C HIS A 235 -19.62 6.14 8.06
N THR A 236 -20.92 6.05 8.31
CA THR A 236 -21.98 6.24 7.29
C THR A 236 -21.99 7.65 6.72
N ASP A 237 -21.56 8.66 7.47
CA ASP A 237 -21.34 10.03 7.02
C ASP A 237 -20.29 10.09 5.90
N MET A 238 -19.20 9.36 6.04
CA MET A 238 -18.20 9.22 4.98
C MET A 238 -18.70 8.40 3.80
N GLU A 239 -19.41 7.30 4.08
CA GLU A 239 -19.98 6.45 3.03
C GLU A 239 -20.93 7.22 2.12
N HIS A 240 -21.78 8.11 2.67
CA HIS A 240 -22.66 8.98 1.92
C HIS A 240 -21.94 10.02 1.03
N GLN A 241 -20.67 10.27 1.26
CA GLN A 241 -19.83 11.14 0.41
C GLN A 241 -19.17 10.39 -0.76
N LEU A 242 -19.48 9.11 -0.95
CA LEU A 242 -18.87 8.28 -1.99
C LEU A 242 -19.86 8.01 -3.11
N THR A 243 -19.37 8.13 -4.36
CA THR A 243 -20.15 7.76 -5.55
C THR A 243 -20.10 6.26 -5.79
N GLN A 244 -21.20 5.75 -6.34
CA GLN A 244 -21.40 4.33 -6.61
C GLN A 244 -21.79 4.16 -8.11
N GLY A 245 -20.83 3.67 -8.89
CA GLY A 245 -21.00 3.39 -10.33
C GLY A 245 -20.11 2.25 -10.79
N GLY A 246 -19.21 1.78 -9.91
CA GLY A 246 -18.26 0.69 -10.21
C GLY A 246 -17.14 1.10 -11.17
N SER A 247 -17.00 2.40 -11.46
CA SER A 247 -15.99 2.90 -12.38
C SER A 247 -14.61 3.01 -11.73
N CYS A 248 -13.56 3.01 -12.56
CA CYS A 248 -12.20 3.27 -12.09
C CYS A 248 -11.43 4.09 -13.13
N ARG A 249 -10.94 5.26 -12.74
CA ARG A 249 -10.00 6.07 -13.51
C ARG A 249 -8.58 5.80 -13.04
N TYR A 250 -7.64 5.69 -13.98
CA TYR A 250 -6.23 5.49 -13.68
C TYR A 250 -5.43 6.71 -14.10
N LEU A 251 -4.70 7.29 -13.17
CA LEU A 251 -3.89 8.47 -13.37
C LEU A 251 -2.41 8.15 -13.09
N THR A 252 -1.53 8.73 -13.89
CA THR A 252 -0.08 8.63 -13.68
C THR A 252 0.62 9.97 -13.87
N THR A 253 1.72 10.18 -13.16
CA THR A 253 2.62 11.33 -13.39
C THR A 253 3.68 11.06 -14.46
N GLU A 254 3.72 9.84 -15.01
CA GLU A 254 4.62 9.39 -16.08
C GLU A 254 3.83 9.19 -17.38
N ASN A 255 4.49 8.74 -18.44
CA ASN A 255 3.87 8.43 -19.73
C ASN A 255 2.75 7.38 -19.56
N PRO A 256 1.49 7.66 -19.99
CA PRO A 256 0.37 6.75 -19.87
C PRO A 256 0.59 5.40 -20.55
N GLU A 257 1.25 5.35 -21.71
CA GLU A 257 1.49 4.09 -22.43
C GLU A 257 2.42 3.15 -21.62
N ARG A 258 3.47 3.71 -21.02
CA ARG A 258 4.34 2.94 -20.13
C ARG A 258 3.57 2.42 -18.90
N PHE A 259 2.65 3.21 -18.37
CA PHE A 259 1.80 2.77 -17.27
C PHE A 259 0.89 1.61 -17.70
N LYS A 260 0.25 1.67 -18.88
CA LYS A 260 -0.63 0.61 -19.41
C LYS A 260 0.10 -0.72 -19.50
N GLU A 261 1.32 -0.72 -20.04
CA GLU A 261 2.16 -1.92 -20.16
C GLU A 261 2.46 -2.53 -18.79
N SER A 262 2.92 -1.70 -17.83
CA SER A 262 3.27 -2.15 -16.48
C SER A 262 2.06 -2.61 -15.69
N ALA A 263 0.92 -1.92 -15.83
CA ALA A 263 -0.31 -2.25 -15.11
C ALA A 263 -0.83 -3.66 -15.41
N GLN A 264 -0.56 -4.19 -16.61
CA GLN A 264 -0.93 -5.57 -16.99
C GLN A 264 -0.30 -6.62 -16.07
N ILE A 265 0.91 -6.37 -15.53
CA ILE A 265 1.59 -7.27 -14.59
C ILE A 265 0.79 -7.42 -13.29
N PHE A 266 0.10 -6.35 -12.88
CA PHE A 266 -0.59 -6.29 -11.60
C PHE A 266 -2.10 -6.57 -11.69
N LEU A 267 -2.73 -6.16 -12.78
CA LEU A 267 -4.19 -6.24 -12.96
C LEU A 267 -4.63 -7.38 -13.88
N HIS A 268 -3.75 -7.89 -14.75
CA HIS A 268 -4.05 -8.86 -15.81
C HIS A 268 -5.16 -8.38 -16.77
N GLU A 269 -5.43 -7.07 -16.82
CA GLU A 269 -6.38 -6.41 -17.70
C GLU A 269 -5.77 -5.15 -18.35
N LYS A 270 -6.33 -4.74 -19.50
CA LYS A 270 -5.96 -3.47 -20.14
C LYS A 270 -6.76 -2.34 -19.49
N VAL A 271 -6.09 -1.23 -19.21
CA VAL A 271 -6.70 -0.05 -18.61
C VAL A 271 -6.44 1.19 -19.46
N GLU A 272 -7.38 2.13 -19.44
CA GLU A 272 -7.15 3.47 -19.98
C GLU A 272 -6.57 4.36 -18.89
N VAL A 273 -5.52 5.12 -19.25
CA VAL A 273 -4.70 5.89 -18.31
C VAL A 273 -4.60 7.34 -18.76
N GLU A 274 -4.74 8.25 -17.84
CA GLU A 274 -4.61 9.68 -18.06
C GLU A 274 -3.33 10.20 -17.39
N HIS A 275 -2.64 11.15 -18.05
CA HIS A 275 -1.52 11.86 -17.42
C HIS A 275 -2.04 12.95 -16.45
N VAL A 276 -1.34 13.13 -15.33
CA VAL A 276 -1.62 14.18 -14.35
C VAL A 276 -0.33 14.82 -13.84
N GLU A 277 -0.37 16.12 -13.60
CA GLU A 277 0.71 16.87 -12.93
C GLU A 277 0.39 17.09 -11.45
N LEU A 278 1.44 16.98 -10.60
CA LEU A 278 1.38 17.13 -9.13
C LEU A 278 2.19 18.33 -8.65
#